data_d2c4d24d4780b4b361d48e561ba7086e
#
_entry.id   d2c4d24d4780b4b361d48e561ba7086e
#
_cell.length_a   1.000
_cell.length_b   1.000
_cell.length_c   1.000
_cell.angle_alpha   90.00
_cell.angle_beta   90.00
_cell.angle_gamma   90.00
#
_symmetry.space_group_name_H-M   'P 1'
#
loop_
_entity.id
_entity.type
_entity.pdbx_description
1 polymer ?
#
loop_
_entity_poly.entity_id
_entity_poly.type
_entity_poly.pdbx_seq_one_letter_code
_entity_poly.pdbx_strand_id
1 'polypeptide(L)'
;MAVNLPEVACSGDAREMGRQQGEAMRENIHAAIAVIGELEAFQLMKPKLIPMFGFRALAERKAGKFMRKAFSVAPPDFERRFAGICEGAGMPAAKLALCCLLEAVMSDLTCNSREIPNGLQAGCSAIAVTGAASKDGKARVMHNFDHVPIVQSFFVVRRSQPVGKLRSVEFTLSPLLGAVDGVNESGLGVTCNYAYVTDRSSAGPTITMVISQVLSEATSVEEAIGIITNQPRVGGGLLMLADAAGAVASVEVSNTRVESRMPTDGLVFHTNRLQCGAMADLEIASDAHYDHRSPRMLRGCRVHESADRRSDSIHEGVKGQLPLSLDDMHNVLSGHAHGESCDSVCMHGGYWSTTACTQVLPSERKFRVAFTNACQASFQEFDC
;
A
#
# COMPACT_ATOMS: atom_id res chain seq x y z
N MET A 1 -11.67 -12.29 23.19
CA MET A 1 -10.24 -12.12 23.52
C MET A 1 -9.68 -11.19 22.48
N ALA A 2 -9.01 -10.09 22.87
CA ALA A 2 -8.34 -9.23 21.90
C ALA A 2 -7.26 -10.07 21.19
N VAL A 3 -7.31 -10.17 19.88
CA VAL A 3 -6.26 -10.82 19.09
C VAL A 3 -5.09 -9.86 19.07
N ASN A 4 -3.98 -10.20 19.74
CA ASN A 4 -2.75 -9.40 19.62
C ASN A 4 -2.22 -9.52 18.20
N LEU A 5 -2.13 -8.39 17.52
CA LEU A 5 -1.56 -8.34 16.18
C LEU A 5 -0.05 -8.59 16.22
N PRO A 6 0.53 -9.21 15.18
CA PRO A 6 1.99 -9.30 15.07
C PRO A 6 2.63 -7.91 15.12
N GLU A 7 3.60 -7.70 16.01
CA GLU A 7 4.28 -6.43 16.21
C GLU A 7 5.80 -6.62 16.18
N VAL A 8 6.53 -5.66 15.60
CA VAL A 8 7.99 -5.60 15.64
C VAL A 8 8.46 -4.18 15.96
N ALA A 9 9.36 -4.04 16.92
CA ALA A 9 10.04 -2.79 17.24
C ALA A 9 11.43 -2.77 16.62
N CYS A 10 11.74 -1.68 15.92
CA CYS A 10 13.02 -1.46 15.26
C CYS A 10 13.58 -0.09 15.66
N SER A 11 14.76 -0.05 16.22
CA SER A 11 15.42 1.19 16.67
C SER A 11 16.91 1.20 16.32
N GLY A 12 17.47 2.40 16.18
CA GLY A 12 18.87 2.57 15.85
C GLY A 12 19.12 3.12 14.45
N ASP A 13 20.29 2.83 13.89
CA ASP A 13 20.56 3.16 12.49
C ASP A 13 19.79 2.24 11.52
N ALA A 14 19.77 2.61 10.24
CA ALA A 14 18.98 1.90 9.25
C ALA A 14 19.34 0.41 9.13
N ARG A 15 20.63 0.04 9.26
CA ARG A 15 21.08 -1.36 9.19
C ARG A 15 20.62 -2.15 10.41
N GLU A 16 20.80 -1.58 11.60
CA GLU A 16 20.38 -2.20 12.85
C GLU A 16 18.86 -2.41 12.89
N MET A 17 18.08 -1.40 12.49
CA MET A 17 16.62 -1.53 12.38
C MET A 17 16.22 -2.65 11.40
N GLY A 18 16.93 -2.78 10.27
CA GLY A 18 16.72 -3.86 9.33
C GLY A 18 17.05 -5.23 9.94
N ARG A 19 18.16 -5.34 10.67
CA ARG A 19 18.59 -6.58 11.34
C ARG A 19 17.56 -7.03 12.37
N GLN A 20 17.05 -6.12 13.20
CA GLN A 20 16.01 -6.40 14.19
C GLN A 20 14.72 -6.90 13.52
N GLN A 21 14.27 -6.25 12.44
CA GLN A 21 13.11 -6.71 11.65
C GLN A 21 13.36 -8.11 11.09
N GLY A 22 14.54 -8.34 10.49
CA GLY A 22 14.90 -9.61 9.89
C GLY A 22 14.97 -10.75 10.92
N GLU A 23 15.50 -10.50 12.10
CA GLU A 23 15.57 -11.48 13.19
C GLU A 23 14.18 -11.81 13.75
N ALA A 24 13.41 -10.78 14.10
CA ALA A 24 12.09 -10.95 14.70
C ALA A 24 11.09 -11.61 13.75
N MET A 25 11.18 -11.32 12.44
CA MET A 25 10.25 -11.81 11.42
C MET A 25 10.84 -12.88 10.51
N ARG A 26 11.94 -13.54 10.91
CA ARG A 26 12.68 -14.50 10.09
C ARG A 26 11.77 -15.54 9.44
N GLU A 27 10.97 -16.23 10.21
CA GLU A 27 10.09 -17.31 9.72
C GLU A 27 9.04 -16.76 8.74
N ASN A 28 8.42 -15.63 9.07
CA ASN A 28 7.44 -14.96 8.21
C ASN A 28 8.07 -14.51 6.88
N ILE A 29 9.30 -13.98 6.90
CA ILE A 29 10.03 -13.57 5.70
C ILE A 29 10.31 -14.78 4.80
N HIS A 30 10.76 -15.90 5.38
CA HIS A 30 10.99 -17.14 4.63
C HIS A 30 9.69 -17.68 4.03
N ALA A 31 8.60 -17.70 4.79
CA ALA A 31 7.29 -18.13 4.33
C ALA A 31 6.73 -17.23 3.22
N ALA A 32 6.84 -15.90 3.35
CA ALA A 32 6.42 -14.96 2.32
C ALA A 32 7.14 -15.20 0.98
N ILE A 33 8.44 -15.48 1.03
CA ILE A 33 9.21 -15.82 -0.17
C ILE A 33 8.73 -17.17 -0.76
N ALA A 34 8.43 -18.15 0.05
CA ALA A 34 7.95 -19.45 -0.43
C ALA A 34 6.63 -19.30 -1.20
N VAL A 35 5.69 -18.52 -0.66
CA VAL A 35 4.34 -18.30 -1.20
C VAL A 35 4.33 -17.60 -2.57
N ILE A 36 5.37 -16.85 -2.96
CA ILE A 36 5.41 -16.16 -4.27
C ILE A 36 5.15 -17.15 -5.43
N GLY A 37 5.70 -18.36 -5.33
CA GLY A 37 5.49 -19.41 -6.35
C GLY A 37 4.06 -19.97 -6.41
N GLU A 38 3.24 -19.72 -5.40
CA GLU A 38 1.86 -20.18 -5.30
C GLU A 38 0.86 -19.14 -5.83
N LEU A 39 1.30 -17.88 -5.97
CA LEU A 39 0.44 -16.82 -6.51
C LEU A 39 0.08 -17.12 -7.96
N GLU A 40 -1.22 -17.24 -8.26
CA GLU A 40 -1.71 -17.52 -9.61
C GLU A 40 -1.18 -16.50 -10.62
N ALA A 41 -1.19 -15.21 -10.25
CA ALA A 41 -0.66 -14.13 -11.08
C ALA A 41 0.83 -14.34 -11.42
N PHE A 42 1.65 -14.83 -10.49
CA PHE A 42 3.06 -15.14 -10.73
C PHE A 42 3.23 -16.39 -11.63
N GLN A 43 2.42 -17.42 -11.40
CA GLN A 43 2.45 -18.65 -12.19
C GLN A 43 2.08 -18.41 -13.66
N LEU A 44 1.08 -17.56 -13.92
CA LEU A 44 0.62 -17.22 -15.27
C LEU A 44 1.68 -16.52 -16.13
N MET A 45 2.64 -15.84 -15.49
CA MET A 45 3.75 -15.19 -16.21
C MET A 45 4.87 -16.14 -16.64
N LYS A 46 4.87 -17.36 -16.13
CA LYS A 46 5.92 -18.34 -16.42
C LYS A 46 5.81 -18.84 -17.87
N PRO A 47 6.87 -18.70 -18.69
CA PRO A 47 6.90 -19.32 -20.02
C PRO A 47 6.73 -20.83 -19.94
N LYS A 48 5.98 -21.42 -20.91
CA LYS A 48 5.64 -22.85 -20.90
C LYS A 48 6.85 -23.78 -20.79
N LEU A 49 7.97 -23.41 -21.44
CA LEU A 49 9.17 -24.24 -21.50
C LEU A 49 10.13 -24.09 -20.31
N ILE A 50 9.89 -23.10 -19.42
CA ILE A 50 10.77 -22.87 -18.28
C ILE A 50 10.14 -23.49 -17.03
N PRO A 51 10.83 -24.38 -16.30
CA PRO A 51 10.33 -24.89 -15.04
C PRO A 51 10.25 -23.77 -13.98
N MET A 52 9.36 -23.92 -12.97
CA MET A 52 9.09 -22.87 -11.98
C MET A 52 10.36 -22.40 -11.25
N PHE A 53 11.26 -23.32 -10.88
CA PHE A 53 12.51 -22.95 -10.20
C PHE A 53 13.41 -22.07 -11.08
N GLY A 54 13.47 -22.36 -12.39
CA GLY A 54 14.23 -21.55 -13.36
C GLY A 54 13.61 -20.17 -13.58
N PHE A 55 12.27 -20.09 -13.70
CA PHE A 55 11.54 -18.84 -13.80
C PHE A 55 11.74 -17.98 -12.54
N ARG A 56 11.64 -18.58 -11.36
CA ARG A 56 11.88 -17.89 -10.08
C ARG A 56 13.32 -17.35 -9.99
N ALA A 57 14.33 -18.13 -10.38
CA ALA A 57 15.72 -17.65 -10.40
C ALA A 57 15.92 -16.47 -11.33
N LEU A 58 15.24 -16.44 -12.49
CA LEU A 58 15.26 -15.28 -13.40
C LEU A 58 14.58 -14.06 -12.76
N ALA A 59 13.43 -14.23 -12.12
CA ALA A 59 12.73 -13.17 -11.40
C ALA A 59 13.57 -12.60 -10.24
N GLU A 60 14.20 -13.44 -9.44
CA GLU A 60 15.12 -13.06 -8.35
C GLU A 60 16.32 -12.25 -8.89
N ARG A 61 16.93 -12.71 -10.00
CA ARG A 61 18.03 -11.97 -10.66
C ARG A 61 17.59 -10.59 -11.16
N LYS A 62 16.39 -10.52 -11.74
CA LYS A 62 15.81 -9.27 -12.23
C LYS A 62 15.50 -8.32 -11.07
N ALA A 63 14.85 -8.81 -10.02
CA ALA A 63 14.59 -8.05 -8.80
C ALA A 63 15.87 -7.48 -8.19
N GLY A 64 16.93 -8.28 -8.10
CA GLY A 64 18.23 -7.83 -7.61
C GLY A 64 18.85 -6.71 -8.46
N LYS A 65 18.63 -6.71 -9.80
CA LYS A 65 19.05 -5.60 -10.67
C LYS A 65 18.23 -4.34 -10.42
N PHE A 66 16.91 -4.47 -10.26
CA PHE A 66 16.03 -3.33 -9.98
C PHE A 66 16.35 -2.73 -8.62
N MET A 67 16.57 -3.56 -7.60
CA MET A 67 16.92 -3.08 -6.27
C MET A 67 18.22 -2.28 -6.27
N ARG A 68 19.26 -2.74 -6.96
CA ARG A 68 20.51 -1.95 -7.10
C ARG A 68 20.28 -0.61 -7.80
N LYS A 69 19.45 -0.57 -8.83
CA LYS A 69 19.07 0.70 -9.47
C LYS A 69 18.26 1.60 -8.54
N ALA A 70 17.36 1.03 -7.75
CA ALA A 70 16.61 1.80 -6.75
C ALA A 70 17.57 2.45 -5.75
N PHE A 71 18.53 1.71 -5.22
CA PHE A 71 19.49 2.23 -4.25
C PHE A 71 20.45 3.27 -4.82
N SER A 72 20.72 3.25 -6.14
CA SER A 72 21.59 4.26 -6.76
C SER A 72 20.98 5.67 -6.82
N VAL A 73 19.66 5.79 -6.62
CA VAL A 73 18.92 7.08 -6.67
C VAL A 73 18.13 7.36 -5.39
N ALA A 74 18.05 6.40 -4.48
CA ALA A 74 17.36 6.51 -3.21
C ALA A 74 18.29 6.96 -2.07
N PRO A 75 17.77 7.45 -0.95
CA PRO A 75 18.56 7.68 0.25
C PRO A 75 19.35 6.42 0.68
N PRO A 76 20.63 6.55 1.12
CA PRO A 76 21.48 5.41 1.46
C PRO A 76 20.91 4.51 2.57
N ASP A 77 20.02 5.04 3.40
CA ASP A 77 19.39 4.31 4.48
C ASP A 77 18.54 3.13 3.99
N PHE A 78 17.99 3.21 2.78
CA PHE A 78 17.24 2.08 2.21
C PHE A 78 18.14 0.87 1.92
N GLU A 79 19.33 1.10 1.35
CA GLU A 79 20.29 0.02 1.11
C GLU A 79 20.79 -0.59 2.41
N ARG A 80 21.10 0.26 3.41
CA ARG A 80 21.54 -0.19 4.73
C ARG A 80 20.46 -1.02 5.42
N ARG A 81 19.21 -0.56 5.41
CA ARG A 81 18.08 -1.29 6.01
C ARG A 81 17.83 -2.63 5.30
N PHE A 82 17.88 -2.65 3.98
CA PHE A 82 17.77 -3.88 3.19
C PHE A 82 18.85 -4.90 3.56
N ALA A 83 20.11 -4.45 3.63
CA ALA A 83 21.22 -5.30 4.04
C ALA A 83 21.00 -5.87 5.46
N GLY A 84 20.51 -5.05 6.39
CA GLY A 84 20.14 -5.48 7.73
C GLY A 84 19.04 -6.55 7.74
N ILE A 85 17.97 -6.39 6.96
CA ILE A 85 16.91 -7.41 6.87
C ILE A 85 17.47 -8.73 6.31
N CYS A 86 18.30 -8.66 5.26
CA CYS A 86 18.97 -9.85 4.72
C CYS A 86 19.79 -10.58 5.78
N GLU A 87 20.57 -9.83 6.56
CA GLU A 87 21.42 -10.35 7.64
C GLU A 87 20.57 -10.98 8.75
N GLY A 88 19.60 -10.23 9.29
CA GLY A 88 18.74 -10.68 10.38
C GLY A 88 17.88 -11.90 10.00
N ALA A 89 17.35 -11.93 8.80
CA ALA A 89 16.56 -13.05 8.32
C ALA A 89 17.41 -14.24 7.81
N GLY A 90 18.73 -14.06 7.61
CA GLY A 90 19.56 -15.06 6.91
C GLY A 90 19.11 -15.27 5.47
N MET A 91 18.70 -14.19 4.79
CA MET A 91 18.04 -14.26 3.48
C MET A 91 18.94 -13.74 2.36
N PRO A 92 19.15 -14.48 1.26
CA PRO A 92 19.85 -13.97 0.09
C PRO A 92 19.19 -12.71 -0.48
N ALA A 93 19.98 -11.68 -0.75
CA ALA A 93 19.50 -10.38 -1.21
C ALA A 93 18.57 -10.44 -2.45
N ALA A 94 18.85 -11.32 -3.41
CA ALA A 94 18.02 -11.47 -4.61
C ALA A 94 16.60 -11.99 -4.30
N LYS A 95 16.47 -12.85 -3.29
CA LYS A 95 15.17 -13.39 -2.85
C LYS A 95 14.36 -12.33 -2.11
N LEU A 96 14.99 -11.61 -1.18
CA LEU A 96 14.32 -10.50 -0.50
C LEU A 96 13.93 -9.39 -1.48
N ALA A 97 14.80 -9.06 -2.45
CA ALA A 97 14.50 -8.10 -3.50
C ALA A 97 13.26 -8.50 -4.31
N LEU A 98 13.05 -9.79 -4.58
CA LEU A 98 11.85 -10.27 -5.28
C LEU A 98 10.58 -10.00 -4.46
N CYS A 99 10.59 -10.19 -3.14
CA CYS A 99 9.46 -9.83 -2.29
C CYS A 99 9.16 -8.33 -2.33
N CYS A 100 10.20 -7.51 -2.14
CA CYS A 100 10.05 -6.06 -2.06
C CYS A 100 9.64 -5.41 -3.40
N LEU A 101 9.96 -6.05 -4.52
CA LEU A 101 9.78 -5.53 -5.88
C LEU A 101 8.87 -6.42 -6.73
N LEU A 102 8.08 -7.31 -6.10
CA LEU A 102 7.29 -8.30 -6.83
C LEU A 102 6.44 -7.67 -7.93
N GLU A 103 5.72 -6.61 -7.59
CA GLU A 103 4.85 -5.87 -8.51
C GLU A 103 5.63 -5.25 -9.67
N ALA A 104 6.75 -4.58 -9.37
CA ALA A 104 7.60 -3.96 -10.40
C ALA A 104 8.22 -5.01 -11.34
N VAL A 105 8.65 -6.15 -10.78
CA VAL A 105 9.20 -7.27 -11.56
C VAL A 105 8.11 -7.89 -12.43
N MET A 106 6.92 -8.08 -11.89
CA MET A 106 5.78 -8.63 -12.63
C MET A 106 5.35 -7.70 -13.76
N SER A 107 5.23 -6.40 -13.49
CA SER A 107 4.89 -5.40 -14.52
C SER A 107 5.92 -5.36 -15.66
N ASP A 108 7.21 -5.54 -15.37
CA ASP A 108 8.26 -5.54 -16.38
C ASP A 108 8.39 -6.89 -17.12
N LEU A 109 8.06 -8.01 -16.49
CA LEU A 109 8.03 -9.34 -17.15
C LEU A 109 6.87 -9.48 -18.14
N THR A 110 5.77 -8.77 -17.91
CA THR A 110 4.61 -8.74 -18.80
C THR A 110 4.76 -7.80 -20.00
N CYS A 111 5.97 -7.50 -20.42
CA CYS A 111 6.44 -6.46 -21.34
C CYS A 111 5.63 -6.12 -22.60
N ASN A 112 4.63 -6.88 -22.98
CA ASN A 112 3.80 -6.63 -24.16
C ASN A 112 2.38 -6.18 -23.86
N SER A 113 2.00 -6.01 -22.59
CA SER A 113 0.65 -5.57 -22.23
C SER A 113 0.68 -4.45 -21.21
N ARG A 114 0.94 -3.24 -21.70
CA ARG A 114 0.76 -2.00 -20.91
C ARG A 114 -0.71 -1.75 -20.55
N GLU A 115 -1.61 -2.54 -21.09
CA GLU A 115 -3.06 -2.31 -21.12
C GLU A 115 -3.83 -3.17 -20.12
N ILE A 116 -3.21 -4.22 -19.55
CA ILE A 116 -3.92 -5.14 -18.66
C ILE A 116 -3.01 -5.51 -17.48
N PRO A 117 -3.43 -5.19 -16.24
CA PRO A 117 -2.66 -5.52 -15.05
C PRO A 117 -2.64 -7.02 -14.80
N ASN A 118 -1.61 -7.46 -14.07
CA ASN A 118 -1.42 -8.89 -13.73
C ASN A 118 -2.43 -9.42 -12.68
N GLY A 119 -3.23 -8.54 -12.09
CA GLY A 119 -4.24 -8.89 -11.08
C GLY A 119 -3.68 -9.28 -9.72
N LEU A 120 -2.40 -9.05 -9.44
CA LEU A 120 -1.83 -9.29 -8.10
C LEU A 120 -2.40 -8.31 -7.08
N GLN A 121 -2.47 -7.04 -7.48
CA GLN A 121 -3.02 -6.00 -6.63
C GLN A 121 -4.54 -6.01 -6.71
N ALA A 122 -5.14 -5.88 -5.54
CA ALA A 122 -6.58 -5.74 -5.38
C ALA A 122 -7.02 -4.28 -5.43
N GLY A 123 -8.19 -4.05 -4.90
CA GLY A 123 -8.68 -2.73 -4.58
C GLY A 123 -8.09 -2.20 -3.28
N CYS A 124 -8.41 -0.99 -2.99
CA CYS A 124 -8.30 -0.35 -1.69
C CYS A 124 -9.30 0.80 -1.69
N SER A 125 -9.73 1.24 -0.52
CA SER A 125 -10.65 2.37 -0.38
C SER A 125 -10.20 3.23 0.78
N ALA A 126 -10.00 4.51 0.55
CA ALA A 126 -9.64 5.46 1.60
C ALA A 126 -10.60 6.64 1.63
N ILE A 127 -10.95 7.07 2.83
CA ILE A 127 -11.77 8.25 3.10
C ILE A 127 -11.08 9.11 4.15
N ALA A 128 -11.10 10.43 3.96
CA ALA A 128 -10.60 11.39 4.93
C ALA A 128 -11.56 12.56 5.09
N VAL A 129 -11.71 13.02 6.32
CA VAL A 129 -12.49 14.21 6.68
C VAL A 129 -11.66 15.15 7.53
N THR A 130 -11.98 16.44 7.45
CA THR A 130 -11.36 17.49 8.26
C THR A 130 -12.30 18.66 8.51
N GLY A 131 -12.00 19.48 9.52
CA GLY A 131 -12.75 20.68 9.83
C GLY A 131 -14.25 20.42 10.03
N ALA A 132 -15.10 21.17 9.33
CA ALA A 132 -16.55 21.07 9.45
C ALA A 132 -17.14 19.74 8.96
N ALA A 133 -16.40 18.97 8.17
CA ALA A 133 -16.84 17.64 7.70
C ALA A 133 -16.58 16.53 8.72
N SER A 134 -15.80 16.79 9.78
CA SER A 134 -15.54 15.86 10.87
C SER A 134 -16.37 16.24 12.11
N LYS A 135 -17.05 15.28 12.74
CA LYS A 135 -17.89 15.54 13.94
C LYS A 135 -17.10 16.12 15.10
N ASP A 136 -15.81 15.83 15.21
CA ASP A 136 -14.93 16.37 16.26
C ASP A 136 -14.03 17.52 15.75
N GLY A 137 -14.22 17.94 14.51
CA GLY A 137 -13.46 19.04 13.88
C GLY A 137 -12.02 18.68 13.50
N LYS A 138 -11.57 17.44 13.73
CA LYS A 138 -10.19 17.00 13.51
C LYS A 138 -10.05 16.24 12.20
N ALA A 139 -8.82 16.21 11.66
CA ALA A 139 -8.51 15.33 10.54
C ALA A 139 -8.62 13.86 10.96
N ARG A 140 -9.30 13.06 10.15
CA ARG A 140 -9.51 11.62 10.32
C ARG A 140 -9.32 10.92 8.99
N VAL A 141 -8.57 9.83 8.99
CA VAL A 141 -8.40 8.98 7.81
C VAL A 141 -8.80 7.56 8.16
N MET A 142 -9.49 6.90 7.25
CA MET A 142 -9.76 5.47 7.33
C MET A 142 -9.48 4.81 5.98
N HIS A 143 -8.91 3.60 6.01
CA HIS A 143 -8.48 2.88 4.84
C HIS A 143 -8.79 1.39 4.95
N ASN A 144 -9.34 0.81 3.87
CA ASN A 144 -9.43 -0.62 3.63
C ASN A 144 -8.30 -1.03 2.69
N PHE A 145 -7.46 -1.95 3.15
CA PHE A 145 -6.43 -2.59 2.36
C PHE A 145 -6.94 -3.93 1.82
N ASP A 146 -7.18 -3.97 0.52
CA ASP A 146 -7.72 -5.14 -0.15
C ASP A 146 -6.59 -5.86 -0.90
N HIS A 147 -6.46 -7.17 -0.70
CA HIS A 147 -5.40 -7.96 -1.33
C HIS A 147 -5.82 -9.43 -1.46
N VAL A 148 -4.99 -10.25 -2.13
CA VAL A 148 -5.14 -11.70 -2.09
C VAL A 148 -4.97 -12.20 -0.65
N PRO A 149 -5.91 -12.99 -0.09
CA PRO A 149 -5.93 -13.31 1.35
C PRO A 149 -4.66 -13.95 1.91
N ILE A 150 -3.92 -14.70 1.10
CA ILE A 150 -2.70 -15.40 1.51
C ILE A 150 -1.61 -14.45 2.04
N VAL A 151 -1.60 -13.16 1.65
CA VAL A 151 -0.60 -12.20 2.12
C VAL A 151 -0.85 -11.72 3.54
N GLN A 152 -2.08 -11.87 4.06
CA GLN A 152 -2.47 -11.44 5.39
C GLN A 152 -1.61 -12.09 6.50
N SER A 153 -1.15 -13.32 6.28
CA SER A 153 -0.25 -14.02 7.20
C SER A 153 1.10 -13.33 7.41
N PHE A 154 1.44 -12.36 6.57
CA PHE A 154 2.70 -11.62 6.62
C PHE A 154 2.54 -10.20 7.13
N PHE A 155 1.34 -9.79 7.52
CA PHE A 155 1.08 -8.46 8.05
C PHE A 155 1.70 -8.29 9.42
N VAL A 156 2.20 -7.08 9.66
CA VAL A 156 2.85 -6.71 10.92
C VAL A 156 2.66 -5.23 11.21
N VAL A 157 2.49 -4.88 12.46
CA VAL A 157 2.63 -3.50 12.95
C VAL A 157 4.10 -3.29 13.31
N ARG A 158 4.72 -2.29 12.68
CA ARG A 158 6.12 -1.96 12.90
C ARG A 158 6.25 -0.62 13.61
N ARG A 159 6.92 -0.62 14.78
CA ARG A 159 7.38 0.60 15.43
C ARG A 159 8.79 0.92 14.94
N SER A 160 8.94 2.03 14.26
CA SER A 160 10.22 2.49 13.72
C SER A 160 10.76 3.67 14.55
N GLN A 161 12.00 3.56 15.04
CA GLN A 161 12.65 4.61 15.81
C GLN A 161 14.07 4.84 15.26
N PRO A 162 14.19 5.49 14.09
CA PRO A 162 15.48 5.77 13.47
C PRO A 162 16.22 6.88 14.21
N VAL A 163 17.55 6.74 14.30
CA VAL A 163 18.42 7.77 14.91
C VAL A 163 18.33 9.07 14.09
N GLY A 164 18.02 10.18 14.76
CA GLY A 164 18.00 11.52 14.17
C GLY A 164 16.82 11.79 13.21
N LYS A 165 15.80 10.94 13.22
CA LYS A 165 14.57 11.09 12.41
C LYS A 165 13.34 10.84 13.26
N LEU A 166 12.15 11.10 12.71
CA LEU A 166 10.89 10.91 13.39
C LEU A 166 10.58 9.43 13.62
N ARG A 167 10.04 9.13 14.78
CA ARG A 167 9.46 7.80 15.09
C ARG A 167 8.14 7.64 14.35
N SER A 168 7.80 6.39 14.05
CA SER A 168 6.52 6.06 13.43
C SER A 168 5.96 4.72 13.91
N VAL A 169 4.64 4.58 13.79
CA VAL A 169 3.92 3.30 13.85
C VAL A 169 3.35 3.03 12.47
N GLU A 170 3.61 1.85 11.95
CA GLU A 170 3.38 1.51 10.55
C GLU A 170 2.69 0.16 10.41
N PHE A 171 1.73 0.05 9.50
CA PHE A 171 1.30 -1.22 8.94
C PHE A 171 2.20 -1.55 7.75
N THR A 172 2.72 -2.77 7.72
CA THR A 172 3.55 -3.27 6.61
C THR A 172 3.45 -4.79 6.49
N LEU A 173 4.11 -5.35 5.48
CA LEU A 173 4.36 -6.79 5.38
C LEU A 173 5.78 -7.10 5.88
N SER A 174 5.94 -8.21 6.57
CA SER A 174 7.18 -8.61 7.24
C SER A 174 8.47 -8.53 6.38
N PRO A 175 8.46 -8.84 5.05
CA PRO A 175 9.67 -8.71 4.20
C PRO A 175 9.91 -7.29 3.67
N LEU A 176 8.95 -6.36 3.77
CA LEU A 176 9.07 -5.06 3.11
C LEU A 176 9.95 -4.09 3.90
N LEU A 177 10.78 -3.33 3.17
CA LEU A 177 11.52 -2.20 3.72
C LEU A 177 10.57 -1.06 4.10
N GLY A 178 9.59 -0.82 3.25
CA GLY A 178 8.67 0.30 3.32
C GLY A 178 7.45 0.03 4.18
N ALA A 179 6.58 1.02 4.28
CA ALA A 179 5.28 0.97 4.95
C ALA A 179 4.14 1.06 3.95
N VAL A 180 3.00 0.46 4.28
CA VAL A 180 1.75 0.64 3.55
C VAL A 180 1.01 1.83 4.11
N ASP A 181 0.72 1.81 5.42
CA ASP A 181 0.06 2.89 6.15
C ASP A 181 0.85 3.21 7.42
N GLY A 182 0.61 4.36 8.02
CA GLY A 182 1.18 4.69 9.32
C GLY A 182 0.97 6.13 9.75
N VAL A 183 1.46 6.42 10.96
CA VAL A 183 1.52 7.76 11.55
C VAL A 183 2.87 7.96 12.21
N ASN A 184 3.40 9.18 12.18
CA ASN A 184 4.61 9.54 12.89
C ASN A 184 4.35 10.37 14.15
N GLU A 185 5.39 10.60 14.94
CA GLU A 185 5.32 11.35 16.21
C GLU A 185 4.95 12.82 16.06
N SER A 186 5.04 13.40 14.85
CA SER A 186 4.52 14.74 14.55
C SER A 186 3.03 14.73 14.26
N GLY A 187 2.42 13.56 14.09
CA GLY A 187 1.03 13.38 13.73
C GLY A 187 0.78 13.45 12.22
N LEU A 188 1.81 13.32 11.38
CA LEU A 188 1.62 13.10 9.95
C LEU A 188 1.26 11.62 9.72
N GLY A 189 0.12 11.39 9.08
CA GLY A 189 -0.35 10.08 8.68
C GLY A 189 -0.42 9.90 7.17
N VAL A 190 -0.21 8.66 6.74
CA VAL A 190 -0.24 8.23 5.33
C VAL A 190 -0.99 6.92 5.23
N THR A 191 -1.87 6.78 4.23
CA THR A 191 -2.38 5.48 3.77
C THR A 191 -2.17 5.32 2.27
N CYS A 192 -2.07 4.09 1.77
CA CYS A 192 -1.68 3.82 0.39
C CYS A 192 -2.65 2.89 -0.32
N ASN A 193 -3.32 3.40 -1.34
CA ASN A 193 -4.01 2.61 -2.34
C ASN A 193 -3.10 2.39 -3.55
N TYR A 194 -3.17 1.24 -4.16
CA TYR A 194 -2.51 0.98 -5.43
C TYR A 194 -3.20 1.73 -6.59
N ALA A 195 -2.42 2.21 -7.57
CA ALA A 195 -2.93 2.74 -8.83
C ALA A 195 -2.29 2.04 -10.02
N TYR A 196 -3.12 1.66 -10.99
CA TYR A 196 -2.62 1.13 -12.26
C TYR A 196 -2.17 2.27 -13.16
N VAL A 197 -0.86 2.37 -13.39
CA VAL A 197 -0.27 3.41 -14.22
C VAL A 197 0.46 2.81 -15.41
N THR A 198 0.37 3.48 -16.56
CA THR A 198 0.94 3.02 -17.84
C THR A 198 2.35 3.51 -18.10
N ASP A 199 2.79 4.58 -17.41
CA ASP A 199 4.16 5.07 -17.48
C ASP A 199 5.13 4.12 -16.75
N ARG A 200 6.40 4.25 -17.03
CA ARG A 200 7.45 3.36 -16.50
C ARG A 200 8.66 4.16 -16.00
N SER A 201 9.23 3.67 -14.91
CA SER A 201 10.56 4.06 -14.45
C SER A 201 11.44 2.83 -14.39
N SER A 202 12.72 2.98 -14.70
CA SER A 202 13.70 1.90 -14.59
C SER A 202 14.49 1.94 -13.29
N ALA A 203 14.32 2.99 -12.48
CA ALA A 203 15.08 3.18 -11.24
C ALA A 203 14.30 4.04 -10.25
N GLY A 204 14.17 3.57 -9.03
CA GLY A 204 13.56 4.28 -7.94
C GLY A 204 13.13 3.34 -6.81
N PRO A 205 12.99 3.85 -5.59
CA PRO A 205 12.32 3.14 -4.50
C PRO A 205 10.85 2.88 -4.86
N THR A 206 10.27 1.84 -4.28
CA THR A 206 8.83 1.57 -4.37
C THR A 206 8.04 2.64 -3.62
N ILE A 207 6.75 2.77 -3.91
CA ILE A 207 5.85 3.71 -3.19
C ILE A 207 5.90 3.44 -1.67
N THR A 208 5.93 2.19 -1.24
CA THR A 208 6.01 1.84 0.19
C THR A 208 7.31 2.32 0.84
N MET A 209 8.44 2.33 0.11
CA MET A 209 9.70 2.90 0.59
C MET A 209 9.61 4.42 0.71
N VAL A 210 8.98 5.09 -0.27
CA VAL A 210 8.73 6.55 -0.21
C VAL A 210 7.86 6.90 0.99
N ILE A 211 6.84 6.09 1.30
CA ILE A 211 6.00 6.28 2.50
C ILE A 211 6.83 6.21 3.77
N SER A 212 7.74 5.24 3.93
CA SER A 212 8.62 5.19 5.09
C SER A 212 9.56 6.40 5.19
N GLN A 213 10.01 6.95 4.07
CA GLN A 213 10.78 8.20 4.06
C GLN A 213 9.91 9.36 4.54
N VAL A 214 8.69 9.52 4.01
CA VAL A 214 7.72 10.53 4.43
C VAL A 214 7.47 10.45 5.93
N LEU A 215 7.18 9.25 6.45
CA LEU A 215 6.94 9.05 7.89
C LEU A 215 8.16 9.37 8.77
N SER A 216 9.38 9.20 8.25
CA SER A 216 10.60 9.48 9.01
C SER A 216 11.10 10.92 8.90
N GLU A 217 10.61 11.73 7.95
CA GLU A 217 11.19 13.04 7.63
C GLU A 217 10.18 14.19 7.61
N ALA A 218 8.91 13.95 7.25
CA ALA A 218 7.91 15.00 7.09
C ALA A 218 7.09 15.22 8.38
N THR A 219 6.77 16.47 8.67
CA THR A 219 5.94 16.88 9.82
C THR A 219 4.55 17.37 9.38
N SER A 220 4.37 17.66 8.09
CA SER A 220 3.13 18.22 7.52
C SER A 220 2.80 17.56 6.18
N VAL A 221 1.54 17.73 5.75
CA VAL A 221 1.07 17.31 4.42
C VAL A 221 1.88 17.96 3.31
N GLU A 222 2.22 19.25 3.45
CA GLU A 222 3.01 19.99 2.46
C GLU A 222 4.42 19.40 2.30
N GLU A 223 5.12 19.15 3.40
CA GLU A 223 6.45 18.51 3.40
C GLU A 223 6.40 17.10 2.79
N ALA A 224 5.36 16.33 3.13
CA ALA A 224 5.13 15.00 2.57
C ALA A 224 4.98 15.04 1.04
N ILE A 225 4.15 15.94 0.51
CA ILE A 225 3.97 16.16 -0.93
C ILE A 225 5.31 16.54 -1.57
N GLY A 226 6.09 17.42 -0.93
CA GLY A 226 7.42 17.81 -1.38
C GLY A 226 8.38 16.63 -1.52
N ILE A 227 8.45 15.75 -0.52
CA ILE A 227 9.26 14.52 -0.56
C ILE A 227 8.78 13.60 -1.70
N ILE A 228 7.47 13.32 -1.77
CA ILE A 228 6.88 12.46 -2.78
C ILE A 228 7.18 12.98 -4.19
N THR A 229 7.08 14.28 -4.42
CA THR A 229 7.31 14.91 -5.72
C THR A 229 8.77 14.81 -6.16
N ASN A 230 9.69 15.03 -5.24
CA ASN A 230 11.12 15.11 -5.55
C ASN A 230 11.83 13.73 -5.57
N GLN A 231 11.23 12.70 -4.98
CA GLN A 231 11.82 11.37 -4.93
C GLN A 231 11.56 10.60 -6.24
N PRO A 232 12.61 10.13 -6.95
CA PRO A 232 12.43 9.12 -8.00
C PRO A 232 11.72 7.89 -7.45
N ARG A 233 10.86 7.25 -8.25
CA ARG A 233 10.05 6.14 -7.76
C ARG A 233 9.71 5.12 -8.84
N VAL A 234 9.25 3.94 -8.39
CA VAL A 234 8.70 2.86 -9.23
C VAL A 234 7.34 2.45 -8.69
N GLY A 235 6.36 2.42 -9.58
CA GLY A 235 4.97 2.06 -9.28
C GLY A 235 4.02 3.25 -9.31
N GLY A 236 2.74 2.95 -9.16
CA GLY A 236 1.65 3.92 -9.02
C GLY A 236 0.94 3.77 -7.68
N GLY A 237 0.36 4.84 -7.20
CA GLY A 237 -0.40 4.84 -5.94
C GLY A 237 -1.25 6.08 -5.78
N LEU A 238 -2.20 5.97 -4.86
CA LEU A 238 -2.97 7.09 -4.34
C LEU A 238 -2.72 7.14 -2.83
N LEU A 239 -2.11 8.21 -2.36
CA LEU A 239 -1.74 8.37 -0.97
C LEU A 239 -2.73 9.32 -0.31
N MET A 240 -3.37 8.88 0.79
CA MET A 240 -4.13 9.80 1.63
C MET A 240 -3.23 10.30 2.72
N LEU A 241 -2.99 11.61 2.74
CA LEU A 241 -2.17 12.30 3.71
C LEU A 241 -3.05 13.09 4.66
N ALA A 242 -2.71 13.10 5.94
CA ALA A 242 -3.33 13.97 6.93
C ALA A 242 -2.33 14.33 8.02
N ASP A 243 -2.39 15.55 8.57
CA ASP A 243 -1.49 15.97 9.65
C ASP A 243 -2.24 16.48 10.89
N ALA A 244 -1.49 16.70 11.97
CA ALA A 244 -2.03 17.14 13.25
C ALA A 244 -2.63 18.57 13.20
N ALA A 245 -2.25 19.38 12.22
CA ALA A 245 -2.80 20.74 12.01
C ALA A 245 -4.16 20.69 11.30
N GLY A 246 -4.56 19.51 10.79
CA GLY A 246 -5.83 19.31 10.10
C GLY A 246 -5.76 19.39 8.59
N ALA A 247 -4.56 19.54 7.99
CA ALA A 247 -4.43 19.46 6.54
C ALA A 247 -4.67 18.01 6.08
N VAL A 248 -5.33 17.84 4.93
CA VAL A 248 -5.62 16.58 4.29
C VAL A 248 -5.42 16.71 2.78
N ALA A 249 -4.84 15.70 2.15
CA ALA A 249 -4.71 15.63 0.69
C ALA A 249 -4.76 14.18 0.19
N SER A 250 -5.36 13.99 -0.98
CA SER A 250 -5.22 12.78 -1.79
C SER A 250 -4.16 13.03 -2.85
N VAL A 251 -3.06 12.29 -2.83
CA VAL A 251 -1.92 12.46 -3.74
C VAL A 251 -1.86 11.30 -4.71
N GLU A 252 -1.99 11.60 -5.99
CA GLU A 252 -1.90 10.65 -7.09
C GLU A 252 -0.48 10.56 -7.59
N VAL A 253 0.07 9.36 -7.62
CA VAL A 253 1.49 9.13 -7.91
C VAL A 253 1.63 8.13 -9.03
N SER A 254 2.43 8.48 -10.04
CA SER A 254 2.91 7.55 -11.06
C SER A 254 4.44 7.47 -11.03
N ASN A 255 5.02 6.71 -11.96
CA ASN A 255 6.47 6.65 -12.08
C ASN A 255 7.11 8.03 -12.37
N THR A 256 6.40 8.92 -13.06
CA THR A 256 6.95 10.19 -13.58
C THR A 256 6.21 11.43 -13.11
N ARG A 257 4.97 11.32 -12.63
CA ARG A 257 4.13 12.46 -12.22
C ARG A 257 3.60 12.31 -10.80
N VAL A 258 3.30 13.43 -10.19
CA VAL A 258 2.59 13.56 -8.91
C VAL A 258 1.59 14.68 -9.03
N GLU A 259 0.36 14.41 -8.65
CA GLU A 259 -0.71 15.38 -8.55
C GLU A 259 -1.43 15.26 -7.23
N SER A 260 -2.00 16.33 -6.73
CA SER A 260 -2.71 16.32 -5.45
C SER A 260 -4.11 16.92 -5.58
N ARG A 261 -5.06 16.32 -4.88
CA ARG A 261 -6.42 16.81 -4.69
C ARG A 261 -6.64 17.17 -3.23
N MET A 262 -7.10 18.39 -3.00
CA MET A 262 -7.51 18.83 -1.67
C MET A 262 -8.96 18.40 -1.39
N PRO A 263 -9.38 18.33 -0.11
CA PRO A 263 -10.77 18.06 0.25
C PRO A 263 -11.73 19.08 -0.35
N THR A 264 -12.89 18.61 -0.83
CA THR A 264 -14.04 19.47 -1.15
C THR A 264 -14.99 19.44 0.04
N ASP A 265 -15.36 20.60 0.57
CA ASP A 265 -16.19 20.70 1.78
C ASP A 265 -15.67 19.88 2.98
N GLY A 266 -14.34 19.75 3.08
CA GLY A 266 -13.67 19.02 4.15
C GLY A 266 -13.65 17.48 3.98
N LEU A 267 -14.10 16.94 2.85
CA LEU A 267 -14.13 15.52 2.53
C LEU A 267 -13.28 15.23 1.29
N VAL A 268 -12.49 14.15 1.33
CA VAL A 268 -11.85 13.55 0.16
C VAL A 268 -11.83 12.04 0.31
N PHE A 269 -12.05 11.33 -0.79
CA PHE A 269 -11.91 9.87 -0.85
C PHE A 269 -11.34 9.43 -2.18
N HIS A 270 -10.81 8.23 -2.21
CA HIS A 270 -10.38 7.56 -3.44
C HIS A 270 -10.49 6.04 -3.29
N THR A 271 -10.58 5.37 -4.43
CA THR A 271 -10.42 3.93 -4.59
C THR A 271 -9.09 3.67 -5.33
N ASN A 272 -9.12 3.10 -6.55
CA ASN A 272 -7.91 2.79 -7.32
C ASN A 272 -7.90 3.50 -8.69
N ARG A 273 -8.64 4.59 -8.84
CA ARG A 273 -8.72 5.41 -10.05
C ARG A 273 -7.96 6.73 -9.87
N LEU A 274 -7.22 7.11 -10.89
CA LEU A 274 -6.68 8.47 -11.00
C LEU A 274 -7.83 9.44 -11.30
N GLN A 275 -7.93 10.53 -10.55
CA GLN A 275 -9.03 11.49 -10.64
C GLN A 275 -8.55 12.88 -11.05
N CYS A 276 -7.23 13.14 -10.97
CA CYS A 276 -6.65 14.39 -11.46
C CYS A 276 -6.58 14.35 -13.00
N GLY A 277 -7.14 15.38 -13.67
CA GLY A 277 -7.14 15.44 -15.13
C GLY A 277 -5.73 15.37 -15.74
N ALA A 278 -4.72 15.91 -15.06
CA ALA A 278 -3.32 15.84 -15.46
C ALA A 278 -2.72 14.43 -15.42
N MET A 279 -3.40 13.46 -14.79
CA MET A 279 -2.99 12.06 -14.68
C MET A 279 -3.77 11.14 -15.64
N ALA A 280 -4.79 11.62 -16.33
CA ALA A 280 -5.72 10.80 -17.09
C ALA A 280 -5.06 9.98 -18.22
N ASP A 281 -4.01 10.51 -18.85
CA ASP A 281 -3.23 9.83 -19.91
C ASP A 281 -2.32 8.71 -19.38
N LEU A 282 -2.17 8.61 -18.07
CA LEU A 282 -1.38 7.58 -17.40
C LEU A 282 -2.23 6.42 -16.87
N GLU A 283 -3.54 6.54 -16.92
CA GLU A 283 -4.44 5.48 -16.47
C GLU A 283 -4.62 4.41 -17.56
N ILE A 284 -4.89 3.18 -17.15
CA ILE A 284 -5.31 2.11 -18.06
C ILE A 284 -6.65 2.52 -18.70
N ALA A 285 -6.88 2.16 -19.96
CA ALA A 285 -8.11 2.47 -20.67
C ALA A 285 -9.36 2.05 -19.87
N SER A 286 -10.38 2.91 -19.83
CA SER A 286 -11.58 2.70 -19.01
C SER A 286 -12.38 1.46 -19.40
N ASP A 287 -12.25 1.01 -20.65
CA ASP A 287 -12.88 -0.18 -21.22
C ASP A 287 -11.96 -1.42 -21.24
N ALA A 288 -10.78 -1.35 -20.68
CA ALA A 288 -9.87 -2.49 -20.60
C ALA A 288 -10.45 -3.63 -19.76
N HIS A 289 -10.27 -4.86 -20.21
CA HIS A 289 -10.73 -6.08 -19.55
C HIS A 289 -9.56 -7.00 -19.22
N TYR A 290 -9.65 -7.69 -18.10
CA TYR A 290 -8.71 -8.76 -17.76
C TYR A 290 -8.81 -9.90 -18.77
N ASP A 291 -7.69 -10.34 -19.33
CA ASP A 291 -7.61 -11.38 -20.34
C ASP A 291 -7.10 -12.73 -19.81
N HIS A 292 -6.73 -13.63 -20.71
CA HIS A 292 -6.24 -14.96 -20.37
C HIS A 292 -4.90 -14.98 -19.57
N ARG A 293 -4.20 -13.87 -19.49
CA ARG A 293 -2.95 -13.68 -18.71
C ARG A 293 -3.23 -13.29 -17.26
N SER A 294 -4.46 -12.95 -16.96
CA SER A 294 -4.90 -12.60 -15.61
C SER A 294 -5.46 -13.81 -14.88
N PRO A 295 -5.50 -13.79 -13.53
CA PRO A 295 -6.12 -14.83 -12.72
C PRO A 295 -7.53 -15.17 -13.19
N ARG A 296 -7.87 -16.47 -13.09
CA ARG A 296 -9.11 -17.01 -13.70
C ARG A 296 -10.36 -16.27 -13.27
N MET A 297 -10.43 -15.86 -12.01
CA MET A 297 -11.61 -15.18 -11.45
C MET A 297 -11.80 -13.75 -11.97
N LEU A 298 -10.75 -13.13 -12.51
CA LEU A 298 -10.79 -11.77 -13.03
C LEU A 298 -11.12 -11.72 -14.53
N ARG A 299 -10.93 -12.82 -15.27
CA ARG A 299 -11.02 -12.83 -16.73
C ARG A 299 -12.39 -12.40 -17.22
N GLY A 300 -12.39 -11.46 -18.16
CA GLY A 300 -13.59 -10.87 -18.71
C GLY A 300 -14.21 -9.73 -17.88
N CYS A 301 -13.77 -9.54 -16.64
CA CYS A 301 -14.16 -8.38 -15.85
C CYS A 301 -13.45 -7.13 -16.39
N ARG A 302 -14.11 -5.98 -16.36
CA ARG A 302 -13.49 -4.69 -16.66
C ARG A 302 -12.48 -4.34 -15.55
N VAL A 303 -11.29 -3.87 -15.94
CA VAL A 303 -10.19 -3.59 -15.00
C VAL A 303 -10.60 -2.63 -13.88
N HIS A 304 -11.36 -1.60 -14.22
CA HIS A 304 -11.78 -0.56 -13.29
C HIS A 304 -13.13 -0.81 -12.62
N GLU A 305 -13.83 -1.91 -12.94
CA GLU A 305 -15.22 -2.13 -12.50
C GLU A 305 -15.38 -2.09 -10.98
N SER A 306 -14.53 -2.81 -10.28
CA SER A 306 -14.54 -2.82 -8.81
C SER A 306 -14.24 -1.43 -8.22
N ALA A 307 -13.24 -0.72 -8.77
CA ALA A 307 -12.88 0.62 -8.29
C ALA A 307 -14.01 1.62 -8.50
N ASP A 308 -14.68 1.60 -9.66
CA ASP A 308 -15.82 2.47 -9.97
C ASP A 308 -16.99 2.19 -9.02
N ARG A 309 -17.41 0.92 -8.89
CA ARG A 309 -18.53 0.52 -8.01
C ARG A 309 -18.31 0.89 -6.55
N ARG A 310 -17.08 0.71 -6.05
CA ARG A 310 -16.72 1.11 -4.68
C ARG A 310 -16.72 2.62 -4.52
N SER A 311 -16.23 3.36 -5.51
CA SER A 311 -16.26 4.82 -5.52
C SER A 311 -17.70 5.35 -5.46
N ASP A 312 -18.60 4.79 -6.27
CA ASP A 312 -20.03 5.15 -6.27
C ASP A 312 -20.67 4.82 -4.91
N SER A 313 -20.34 3.65 -4.34
CA SER A 313 -20.87 3.24 -3.03
C SER A 313 -20.41 4.16 -1.89
N ILE A 314 -19.14 4.61 -1.92
CA ILE A 314 -18.62 5.58 -0.94
C ILE A 314 -19.34 6.92 -1.13
N HIS A 315 -19.46 7.40 -2.37
CA HIS A 315 -20.14 8.66 -2.68
C HIS A 315 -21.58 8.68 -2.14
N GLU A 316 -22.36 7.64 -2.42
CA GLU A 316 -23.73 7.54 -1.91
C GLU A 316 -23.76 7.37 -0.38
N GLY A 317 -22.81 6.64 0.19
CA GLY A 317 -22.70 6.43 1.65
C GLY A 317 -22.36 7.68 2.45
N VAL A 318 -21.70 8.68 1.85
CA VAL A 318 -21.38 9.95 2.51
C VAL A 318 -22.36 11.08 2.18
N LYS A 319 -23.19 10.90 1.16
CA LYS A 319 -24.12 11.91 0.66
C LYS A 319 -25.13 12.32 1.71
N GLY A 320 -25.11 13.60 2.08
CA GLY A 320 -25.99 14.16 3.11
C GLY A 320 -25.69 13.69 4.55
N GLN A 321 -24.55 13.01 4.76
CA GLN A 321 -24.15 12.47 6.06
C GLN A 321 -23.15 13.37 6.82
N LEU A 322 -22.59 14.40 6.18
CA LEU A 322 -21.63 15.29 6.82
C LEU A 322 -22.26 16.08 7.98
N PRO A 323 -21.57 16.26 9.11
CA PRO A 323 -20.21 15.77 9.41
C PRO A 323 -20.17 14.29 9.79
N LEU A 324 -19.05 13.61 9.49
CA LEU A 324 -18.83 12.20 9.81
C LEU A 324 -18.03 12.02 11.10
N SER A 325 -18.37 11.01 11.87
CA SER A 325 -17.53 10.42 12.92
C SER A 325 -16.66 9.28 12.35
N LEU A 326 -15.72 8.75 13.15
CA LEU A 326 -14.99 7.53 12.80
C LEU A 326 -15.93 6.33 12.59
N ASP A 327 -17.00 6.23 13.40
CA ASP A 327 -17.97 5.15 13.24
C ASP A 327 -18.79 5.29 11.95
N ASP A 328 -19.15 6.51 11.53
CA ASP A 328 -19.82 6.73 10.26
C ASP A 328 -18.90 6.36 9.08
N MET A 329 -17.61 6.76 9.15
CA MET A 329 -16.61 6.37 8.15
C MET A 329 -16.43 4.84 8.12
N HIS A 330 -16.41 4.18 9.28
CA HIS A 330 -16.34 2.73 9.39
C HIS A 330 -17.56 2.06 8.76
N ASN A 331 -18.77 2.56 9.01
CA ASN A 331 -19.98 2.05 8.40
C ASN A 331 -19.94 2.14 6.87
N VAL A 332 -19.44 3.26 6.31
CA VAL A 332 -19.26 3.42 4.86
C VAL A 332 -18.26 2.40 4.33
N LEU A 333 -17.08 2.25 4.98
CA LEU A 333 -16.05 1.31 4.53
C LEU A 333 -16.39 -0.16 4.81
N SER A 334 -17.39 -0.44 5.65
CA SER A 334 -17.93 -1.79 5.91
C SER A 334 -19.07 -2.16 4.94
N GLY A 335 -19.41 -1.29 3.98
CA GLY A 335 -20.56 -1.43 3.10
C GLY A 335 -20.45 -2.60 2.12
N HIS A 336 -21.60 -3.29 1.90
CA HIS A 336 -21.75 -4.41 0.97
C HIS A 336 -22.82 -4.12 -0.09
N ALA A 337 -22.81 -2.93 -0.69
CA ALA A 337 -23.81 -2.51 -1.67
C ALA A 337 -23.91 -3.45 -2.89
N HIS A 338 -22.85 -4.19 -3.19
CA HIS A 338 -22.79 -5.18 -4.28
C HIS A 338 -22.64 -6.63 -3.73
N GLY A 339 -23.18 -6.90 -2.53
CA GLY A 339 -23.09 -8.19 -1.86
C GLY A 339 -21.68 -8.50 -1.35
N GLU A 340 -21.47 -9.75 -0.93
CA GLU A 340 -20.15 -10.25 -0.53
C GLU A 340 -19.29 -10.54 -1.77
N SER A 341 -18.75 -9.50 -2.38
CA SER A 341 -17.98 -9.58 -3.64
C SER A 341 -16.77 -8.64 -3.62
N CYS A 342 -15.94 -8.69 -4.65
CA CYS A 342 -14.83 -7.75 -4.85
C CYS A 342 -15.28 -6.35 -5.31
N ASP A 343 -16.58 -6.14 -5.55
CA ASP A 343 -17.15 -4.87 -6.00
C ASP A 343 -17.72 -4.03 -4.85
N SER A 344 -17.82 -4.61 -3.66
CA SER A 344 -18.23 -3.90 -2.44
C SER A 344 -17.03 -3.20 -1.77
N VAL A 345 -17.30 -2.15 -1.00
CA VAL A 345 -16.26 -1.38 -0.29
C VAL A 345 -15.54 -2.25 0.74
N CYS A 346 -16.28 -3.08 1.48
CA CYS A 346 -15.73 -4.19 2.22
C CYS A 346 -15.75 -5.44 1.35
N MET A 347 -14.59 -5.79 0.79
CA MET A 347 -14.48 -6.91 -0.14
C MET A 347 -14.52 -8.26 0.55
N HIS A 348 -15.30 -9.19 -0.02
CA HIS A 348 -15.34 -10.61 0.35
C HIS A 348 -15.21 -11.51 -0.89
N GLY A 349 -14.45 -11.08 -1.88
CA GLY A 349 -14.25 -11.83 -3.12
C GLY A 349 -13.38 -13.07 -2.91
N GLY A 350 -13.58 -14.07 -3.77
CA GLY A 350 -12.78 -15.30 -3.70
C GLY A 350 -11.32 -15.13 -4.12
N TYR A 351 -10.98 -14.06 -4.84
CA TYR A 351 -9.61 -13.74 -5.23
C TYR A 351 -9.06 -12.54 -4.45
N TRP A 352 -9.82 -11.47 -4.30
CA TRP A 352 -9.50 -10.31 -3.48
C TRP A 352 -10.47 -10.19 -2.31
N SER A 353 -9.96 -9.80 -1.17
CA SER A 353 -10.73 -9.46 0.04
C SER A 353 -10.12 -8.27 0.73
N THR A 354 -10.91 -7.54 1.49
CA THR A 354 -10.40 -6.61 2.50
C THR A 354 -9.66 -7.43 3.56
N THR A 355 -8.35 -7.25 3.65
CA THR A 355 -7.47 -8.04 4.51
C THR A 355 -6.95 -7.26 5.71
N ALA A 356 -7.00 -5.93 5.64
CA ALA A 356 -6.73 -5.06 6.78
C ALA A 356 -7.56 -3.79 6.68
N CYS A 357 -7.82 -3.17 7.83
CA CYS A 357 -8.41 -1.85 7.96
C CYS A 357 -7.57 -1.01 8.88
N THR A 358 -7.37 0.25 8.54
CA THR A 358 -6.60 1.19 9.34
C THR A 358 -7.35 2.48 9.57
N GLN A 359 -7.08 3.12 10.72
CA GLN A 359 -7.52 4.47 11.06
C GLN A 359 -6.32 5.29 11.50
N VAL A 360 -6.13 6.46 10.91
CA VAL A 360 -5.12 7.42 11.32
C VAL A 360 -5.80 8.58 12.04
N LEU A 361 -5.33 8.87 13.25
CA LEU A 361 -5.80 9.95 14.10
C LEU A 361 -4.65 10.94 14.32
N PRO A 362 -4.43 11.88 13.38
CA PRO A 362 -3.22 12.72 13.35
C PRO A 362 -3.01 13.53 14.61
N SER A 363 -4.01 14.25 15.09
CA SER A 363 -3.91 15.14 16.26
C SER A 363 -3.67 14.38 17.57
N GLU A 364 -4.04 13.09 17.63
CA GLU A 364 -3.77 12.20 18.75
C GLU A 364 -2.46 11.42 18.58
N ARG A 365 -1.84 11.44 17.37
CA ARG A 365 -0.67 10.64 17.01
C ARG A 365 -0.93 9.15 17.19
N LYS A 366 -2.14 8.70 16.85
CA LYS A 366 -2.60 7.34 17.03
C LYS A 366 -2.84 6.66 15.69
N PHE A 367 -2.50 5.38 15.68
CA PHE A 367 -2.77 4.46 14.58
C PHE A 367 -3.61 3.30 15.08
N ARG A 368 -4.74 3.04 14.42
CA ARG A 368 -5.57 1.88 14.72
C ARG A 368 -5.57 0.95 13.54
N VAL A 369 -5.47 -0.34 13.81
CA VAL A 369 -5.44 -1.36 12.76
C VAL A 369 -6.16 -2.62 13.17
N ALA A 370 -6.80 -3.27 12.20
CA ALA A 370 -7.38 -4.60 12.31
C ALA A 370 -6.98 -5.39 11.05
N PHE A 371 -6.43 -6.60 11.24
CA PHE A 371 -6.09 -7.50 10.14
C PHE A 371 -7.27 -8.44 9.86
N THR A 372 -8.34 -7.86 9.31
CA THR A 372 -9.58 -8.57 8.94
C THR A 372 -10.39 -7.72 7.98
N ASN A 373 -11.54 -8.24 7.52
CA ASN A 373 -12.53 -7.48 6.76
C ASN A 373 -13.10 -6.32 7.59
N ALA A 374 -13.41 -5.20 6.95
CA ALA A 374 -13.89 -3.99 7.64
C ALA A 374 -15.15 -4.26 8.50
N CYS A 375 -16.11 -5.00 7.99
CA CYS A 375 -17.35 -5.33 8.70
C CYS A 375 -17.14 -6.19 9.97
N GLN A 376 -15.96 -6.78 10.14
CA GLN A 376 -15.58 -7.60 11.31
C GLN A 376 -14.46 -6.95 12.13
N ALA A 377 -14.06 -5.72 11.79
CA ALA A 377 -12.90 -5.10 12.38
C ALA A 377 -13.12 -4.74 13.85
N SER A 378 -12.19 -5.23 14.68
CA SER A 378 -11.98 -4.77 16.05
C SER A 378 -10.58 -4.18 16.10
N PHE A 379 -10.51 -2.86 16.16
CA PHE A 379 -9.25 -2.14 16.04
C PHE A 379 -8.39 -2.25 17.30
N GLN A 380 -7.12 -2.60 17.12
CA GLN A 380 -6.08 -2.39 18.12
C GLN A 380 -5.46 -1.00 17.90
N GLU A 381 -5.31 -0.24 19.00
CA GLU A 381 -4.77 1.12 18.98
C GLU A 381 -3.30 1.13 19.38
N PHE A 382 -2.52 1.94 18.68
CA PHE A 382 -1.09 2.14 18.89
C PHE A 382 -0.80 3.64 18.99
N ASP A 383 -0.09 4.04 20.04
CA ASP A 383 0.48 5.38 20.19
C ASP A 383 1.83 5.47 19.48
N CYS A 384 2.07 6.61 18.81
CA CYS A 384 3.34 6.89 18.17
C CYS A 384 4.27 7.74 19.09
#